data_db58b9ae60e8f3197507a87f5f364b7f
#
_entry.id   db58b9ae60e8f3197507a87f5f364b7f
#
_cell.length_a   1.000
_cell.length_b   1.000
_cell.length_c   1.000
_cell.angle_alpha   90.00
_cell.angle_beta   90.00
_cell.angle_gamma   90.00
#
_symmetry.space_group_name_H-M   'P 1'
#
loop_
_entity.id
_entity.type
_entity.pdbx_description
1 polymer ?
#
loop_
_entity_poly.entity_id
_entity_poly.type
_entity_poly.pdbx_seq_one_letter_code
_entity_poly.pdbx_strand_id
1 'polypeptide(L)'
;MLLVCPYCRSTLLRSAEKIENLGKMAELIEDFSPIQLNTEGRYRDTHFAVIGRIQMKYSSGVWNEWYVLFDDAKSGWLSDANGEYTMSFAEASAENIRPFSEQHPGDLVNLGGQAFTISNLEEAMCVAGDGELPFRVGAGFPAPVIDARFGNIFATIDYSDDPPMVFIGESVERESLKLTNLRENIPGAGPMEKGLRAFDCPACGAPIELSSTAIQRVGCPSCGSLLDAEDQRLKLVEKMREGMRIKPQLPLGSKGKLGGIDFEVIGFLRRETTVEGIVYRWDEYLLFDPRGEFRWLTCSEGHWNLVRVLSKPPTLSGDERAVLRSTVVGVTYEGERYRHFQHSLAKVDYVIGEFNWQVSIGETADIQDYVAPPKMLSREATDKEITWSLGEYITPEEVRTAFQLKQPPSTPLGVYANQPNPYAQTHQKTFAMFWKLAVAAFGLHLLLMLFSLGGTLSDQVLVYNANTKSHTSKPFTLTGRSSTLRVENTATFVNAWLGLDMTMVNETTGAVWESQREISYYAGSDSDGSWSEGSKDDDIVFADLPPGTYHLVIEGEPAPELSASGGTTARTRVRRSGALWSNFLLLAGLLAAFPIWTAIRRHSFETKRWMESDHPPKSSDS
;
A
#
# COMPACT_ATOMS: atom_id res chain seq x y z
N MET A 1 1.48 48.48 19.30
CA MET A 1 2.26 47.23 19.36
C MET A 1 2.37 46.82 20.80
N LEU A 2 2.04 45.59 21.12
CA LEU A 2 2.14 45.02 22.44
C LEU A 2 3.40 44.17 22.55
N LEU A 3 4.09 44.24 23.68
CA LEU A 3 5.30 43.47 23.98
C LEU A 3 5.14 42.80 25.34
N VAL A 4 5.46 41.55 25.46
CA VAL A 4 5.57 40.86 26.75
C VAL A 4 7.00 40.92 27.22
N CYS A 5 7.21 41.48 28.44
CA CYS A 5 8.55 41.57 29.03
C CYS A 5 9.09 40.16 29.36
N PRO A 6 10.24 39.73 28.82
CA PRO A 6 10.77 38.39 29.05
C PRO A 6 11.20 38.13 30.50
N TYR A 7 11.42 39.19 31.30
CA TYR A 7 11.85 39.07 32.70
C TYR A 7 10.71 39.04 33.70
N CYS A 8 9.75 39.98 33.59
CA CYS A 8 8.67 40.10 34.57
C CYS A 8 7.30 39.72 34.02
N ARG A 9 7.23 39.35 32.74
CA ARG A 9 6.02 38.94 31.98
C ARG A 9 4.89 39.98 32.02
N SER A 10 5.24 41.24 32.24
CA SER A 10 4.28 42.33 32.10
C SER A 10 3.99 42.61 30.64
N THR A 11 2.72 42.77 30.30
CA THR A 11 2.30 43.23 28.97
C THR A 11 2.51 44.74 28.90
N LEU A 12 3.30 45.16 27.93
CA LEU A 12 3.68 46.58 27.73
C LEU A 12 3.04 47.05 26.40
N LEU A 13 2.31 48.16 26.47
CA LEU A 13 1.82 48.85 25.27
C LEU A 13 2.86 49.90 24.86
N ARG A 14 3.44 49.73 23.69
CA ARG A 14 4.32 50.71 23.06
C ARG A 14 3.50 51.63 22.13
N SER A 15 3.28 52.87 22.55
CA SER A 15 2.87 53.98 21.69
C SER A 15 4.09 54.82 21.26
N ALA A 16 3.88 55.75 20.34
CA ALA A 16 5.00 56.59 19.86
C ALA A 16 5.71 57.38 20.96
N GLU A 17 5.06 57.63 22.09
CA GLU A 17 5.57 58.49 23.17
C GLU A 17 5.65 57.83 24.55
N LYS A 18 5.07 56.64 24.77
CA LYS A 18 4.95 56.03 26.10
C LYS A 18 4.87 54.50 26.08
N ILE A 19 5.45 53.89 27.11
CA ILE A 19 5.29 52.45 27.41
C ILE A 19 4.38 52.35 28.65
N GLU A 20 3.23 51.67 28.50
CA GLU A 20 2.30 51.43 29.60
C GLU A 20 2.32 49.95 29.99
N ASN A 21 2.33 49.67 31.30
CA ASN A 21 2.21 48.31 31.83
C ASN A 21 0.71 47.96 31.97
N LEU A 22 0.27 46.93 31.24
CA LEU A 22 -1.12 46.48 31.18
C LEU A 22 -1.43 45.27 32.09
N GLY A 23 -0.47 44.82 32.89
CA GLY A 23 -0.59 43.67 33.78
C GLY A 23 0.34 42.51 33.43
N LYS A 24 0.27 41.42 34.19
CA LYS A 24 1.08 40.23 33.98
C LYS A 24 0.37 39.25 33.07
N MET A 25 1.12 38.61 32.19
CA MET A 25 0.73 37.47 31.37
C MET A 25 0.80 36.16 32.17
N ALA A 26 -0.02 35.18 31.83
CA ALA A 26 0.10 33.84 32.37
C ALA A 26 1.39 33.16 31.92
N GLU A 27 1.81 32.16 32.66
CA GLU A 27 3.03 31.41 32.36
C GLU A 27 2.80 30.40 31.23
N LEU A 28 3.73 30.36 30.27
CA LEU A 28 3.69 29.37 29.17
C LEU A 28 3.86 27.97 29.74
N ILE A 29 3.06 27.05 29.23
CA ILE A 29 3.23 25.62 29.45
C ILE A 29 4.42 25.15 28.60
N GLU A 30 5.30 24.35 29.19
CA GLU A 30 6.44 23.78 28.48
C GLU A 30 5.97 22.80 27.40
N ASP A 31 6.59 22.84 26.23
CA ASP A 31 6.23 22.03 25.06
C ASP A 31 7.46 21.51 24.28
N PHE A 32 7.22 20.71 23.28
CA PHE A 32 8.24 20.09 22.42
C PHE A 32 8.60 20.92 21.19
N SER A 33 8.06 22.11 21.02
CA SER A 33 8.36 22.93 19.84
C SER A 33 9.85 23.26 19.74
N PRO A 34 10.49 23.02 18.60
CA PRO A 34 11.86 23.47 18.36
C PRO A 34 11.94 24.97 18.09
N ILE A 35 10.81 25.64 17.84
CA ILE A 35 10.75 27.06 17.53
C ILE A 35 10.83 27.88 18.84
N GLN A 36 11.44 29.05 18.77
CA GLN A 36 11.52 30.01 19.82
C GLN A 36 11.46 31.45 19.27
N LEU A 37 11.36 32.46 20.15
CA LEU A 37 11.48 33.86 19.71
C LEU A 37 12.83 34.08 19.04
N ASN A 38 12.84 34.86 17.96
CA ASN A 38 13.96 35.12 17.07
C ASN A 38 14.42 33.89 16.24
N THR A 39 13.61 32.83 16.16
CA THR A 39 13.79 31.83 15.10
C THR A 39 13.58 32.52 13.76
N GLU A 40 14.50 32.32 12.83
CA GLU A 40 14.42 32.84 11.46
C GLU A 40 14.14 31.71 10.47
N GLY A 41 13.48 32.03 9.36
CA GLY A 41 13.16 31.06 8.33
C GLY A 41 12.86 31.68 6.98
N ARG A 42 12.46 30.83 6.03
CA ARG A 42 11.99 31.25 4.71
C ARG A 42 10.68 30.59 4.35
N TYR A 43 9.77 31.38 3.81
CA TYR A 43 8.52 30.90 3.25
C TYR A 43 8.35 31.50 1.85
N ARG A 44 8.17 30.65 0.83
CA ARG A 44 8.08 31.09 -0.59
C ARG A 44 9.19 32.09 -0.98
N ASP A 45 10.43 31.76 -0.61
CA ASP A 45 11.65 32.55 -0.83
C ASP A 45 11.76 33.89 -0.06
N THR A 46 10.74 34.29 0.69
CA THR A 46 10.79 35.49 1.56
C THR A 46 11.26 35.10 2.96
N HIS A 47 12.22 35.84 3.50
CA HIS A 47 12.72 35.64 4.85
C HIS A 47 11.71 36.17 5.87
N PHE A 48 11.62 35.49 7.02
CA PHE A 48 10.81 35.90 8.16
C PHE A 48 11.54 35.67 9.47
N ALA A 49 11.13 36.40 10.51
CA ALA A 49 11.54 36.18 11.88
C ALA A 49 10.34 35.98 12.80
N VAL A 50 10.45 35.07 13.74
CA VAL A 50 9.45 34.85 14.81
C VAL A 50 9.60 35.95 15.84
N ILE A 51 8.58 36.81 15.97
CA ILE A 51 8.60 37.96 16.89
C ILE A 51 7.66 37.81 18.08
N GLY A 52 6.68 36.91 17.99
CA GLY A 52 5.72 36.66 19.06
C GLY A 52 5.24 35.23 19.10
N ARG A 53 4.59 34.88 20.20
CA ARG A 53 4.02 33.55 20.42
C ARG A 53 2.75 33.67 21.23
N ILE A 54 1.71 32.94 20.87
CA ILE A 54 0.63 32.59 21.77
C ILE A 54 0.58 31.06 21.91
N GLN A 55 0.12 30.64 23.09
CA GLN A 55 -0.09 29.21 23.36
C GLN A 55 -1.57 28.96 23.53
N MET A 56 -2.05 28.05 22.70
CA MET A 56 -3.44 27.62 22.67
C MET A 56 -3.56 26.29 23.40
N LYS A 57 -4.59 26.16 24.21
CA LYS A 57 -4.93 24.93 24.93
C LYS A 57 -6.32 24.46 24.52
N TYR A 58 -6.43 23.19 24.26
CA TYR A 58 -7.68 22.51 23.90
C TYR A 58 -7.85 21.20 24.69
N SER A 59 -8.90 20.44 24.42
CA SER A 59 -9.22 19.23 25.17
C SER A 59 -8.16 18.13 25.07
N SER A 60 -7.39 18.09 23.96
CA SER A 60 -6.43 17.04 23.65
C SER A 60 -4.97 17.51 23.72
N GLY A 61 -4.69 18.76 24.12
CA GLY A 61 -3.31 19.21 24.19
C GLY A 61 -3.12 20.72 24.20
N VAL A 62 -1.89 21.11 23.87
CA VAL A 62 -1.48 22.49 23.62
C VAL A 62 -0.80 22.58 22.26
N TRP A 63 -0.99 23.70 21.58
CA TRP A 63 -0.22 24.03 20.38
C TRP A 63 0.24 25.49 20.45
N ASN A 64 1.16 25.83 19.55
CA ASN A 64 1.72 27.17 19.48
C ASN A 64 1.33 27.86 18.19
N GLU A 65 1.00 29.14 18.30
CA GLU A 65 0.87 30.05 17.17
C GLU A 65 2.01 31.06 17.25
N TRP A 66 2.93 30.98 16.30
CA TRP A 66 4.09 31.86 16.24
C TRP A 66 3.80 33.03 15.31
N TYR A 67 3.81 34.25 15.87
CA TYR A 67 3.63 35.46 15.08
C TYR A 67 4.93 35.79 14.36
N VAL A 68 4.88 35.82 13.03
CA VAL A 68 6.04 35.99 12.16
C VAL A 68 5.97 37.34 11.42
N LEU A 69 7.11 37.98 11.28
CA LEU A 69 7.26 39.20 10.49
C LEU A 69 8.21 38.94 9.33
N PHE A 70 7.73 39.21 8.12
CA PHE A 70 8.48 39.07 6.88
C PHE A 70 9.27 40.33 6.53
N ASP A 71 10.34 40.20 5.73
CA ASP A 71 11.18 41.33 5.30
C ASP A 71 10.40 42.37 4.47
N ASP A 72 9.28 41.98 3.83
CA ASP A 72 8.36 42.88 3.12
C ASP A 72 7.35 43.59 4.05
N ALA A 73 7.54 43.50 5.36
CA ALA A 73 6.68 44.03 6.42
C ALA A 73 5.29 43.40 6.52
N LYS A 74 5.01 42.29 5.81
CA LYS A 74 3.83 41.48 6.05
C LYS A 74 4.01 40.66 7.34
N SER A 75 2.90 40.34 7.96
CA SER A 75 2.88 39.46 9.13
C SER A 75 1.99 38.23 8.84
N GLY A 76 2.29 37.13 9.51
CA GLY A 76 1.53 35.90 9.42
C GLY A 76 1.63 35.10 10.71
N TRP A 77 1.04 33.94 10.70
CA TRP A 77 1.08 32.99 11.80
C TRP A 77 1.66 31.67 11.33
N LEU A 78 2.62 31.15 12.06
CA LEU A 78 3.14 29.80 11.89
C LEU A 78 2.61 28.95 13.03
N SER A 79 1.58 28.17 12.75
CA SER A 79 1.05 27.18 13.68
C SER A 79 2.01 26.00 13.82
N ASP A 80 2.19 25.51 15.02
CA ASP A 80 3.01 24.34 15.37
C ASP A 80 2.22 23.45 16.33
N ALA A 81 1.60 22.43 15.78
CA ALA A 81 0.80 21.45 16.49
C ALA A 81 1.40 20.05 16.30
N ASN A 82 2.04 19.49 17.33
CA ASN A 82 2.58 18.11 17.32
C ASN A 82 3.54 17.78 16.15
N GLY A 83 4.31 18.79 15.69
CA GLY A 83 5.22 18.66 14.55
C GLY A 83 4.58 18.89 13.19
N GLU A 84 3.29 19.24 13.14
CA GLU A 84 2.64 19.76 11.94
C GLU A 84 2.73 21.28 11.90
N TYR A 85 3.10 21.83 10.76
CA TYR A 85 3.30 23.25 10.56
C TYR A 85 2.35 23.80 9.51
N THR A 86 1.73 24.95 9.84
CA THR A 86 0.85 25.68 8.92
C THR A 86 1.23 27.15 8.89
N MET A 87 1.53 27.69 7.70
CA MET A 87 1.74 29.13 7.54
C MET A 87 0.44 29.76 7.06
N SER A 88 -0.12 30.70 7.82
CA SER A 88 -1.40 31.34 7.53
C SER A 88 -1.33 32.86 7.64
N PHE A 89 -2.25 33.51 6.93
CA PHE A 89 -2.37 34.97 6.88
C PHE A 89 -3.82 35.37 7.13
N ALA A 90 -4.00 36.47 7.86
CA ALA A 90 -5.33 37.00 8.08
C ALA A 90 -5.95 37.48 6.77
N GLU A 91 -7.14 37.01 6.48
CA GLU A 91 -8.01 37.49 5.40
C GLU A 91 -9.07 38.44 5.96
N ALA A 92 -9.79 39.14 5.08
CA ALA A 92 -10.92 39.93 5.54
C ALA A 92 -12.00 39.01 6.17
N SER A 93 -12.66 39.50 7.22
CA SER A 93 -13.73 38.75 7.91
C SER A 93 -14.73 38.20 6.91
N ALA A 94 -15.01 36.88 7.02
CA ALA A 94 -15.98 36.25 6.13
C ALA A 94 -17.40 36.55 6.61
N GLU A 95 -18.17 37.21 5.75
CA GLU A 95 -19.60 37.40 5.96
C GLU A 95 -20.34 36.07 5.74
N ASN A 96 -21.36 35.78 6.57
CA ASN A 96 -22.25 34.63 6.45
C ASN A 96 -21.66 33.24 6.80
N ILE A 97 -20.74 33.19 7.75
CA ILE A 97 -20.32 31.90 8.35
C ILE A 97 -21.36 31.50 9.40
N ARG A 98 -21.75 30.20 9.41
CA ARG A 98 -22.66 29.66 10.44
C ARG A 98 -22.04 29.76 11.83
N PRO A 99 -22.82 29.88 12.92
CA PRO A 99 -22.30 29.82 14.29
C PRO A 99 -21.46 28.56 14.53
N PHE A 100 -20.46 28.67 15.42
CA PHE A 100 -19.57 27.55 15.78
C PHE A 100 -20.35 26.29 16.19
N SER A 101 -21.42 26.45 17.01
CA SER A 101 -22.23 25.33 17.51
C SER A 101 -23.05 24.58 16.45
N GLU A 102 -23.15 25.11 15.24
CA GLU A 102 -23.89 24.50 14.13
C GLU A 102 -22.97 23.84 13.09
N GLN A 103 -21.68 23.81 13.36
CA GLN A 103 -20.67 23.26 12.45
C GLN A 103 -20.25 21.85 12.90
N HIS A 104 -19.90 20.99 11.93
CA HIS A 104 -19.44 19.63 12.19
C HIS A 104 -18.27 19.26 11.27
N PRO A 105 -17.37 18.33 11.68
CA PRO A 105 -16.34 17.81 10.80
C PRO A 105 -16.97 17.21 9.54
N GLY A 106 -16.42 17.57 8.37
CA GLY A 106 -16.93 17.16 7.06
C GLY A 106 -17.97 18.10 6.46
N ASP A 107 -18.47 19.10 7.18
CA ASP A 107 -19.31 20.15 6.60
C ASP A 107 -18.49 21.02 5.64
N LEU A 108 -19.19 21.63 4.67
CA LEU A 108 -18.60 22.58 3.74
C LEU A 108 -18.81 24.01 4.21
N VAL A 109 -17.73 24.79 4.25
CA VAL A 109 -17.75 26.24 4.46
C VAL A 109 -17.21 26.95 3.23
N ASN A 110 -17.87 28.00 2.78
CA ASN A 110 -17.43 28.78 1.63
C ASN A 110 -16.60 29.99 2.10
N LEU A 111 -15.34 30.03 1.74
CA LEU A 111 -14.40 31.09 2.07
C LEU A 111 -13.84 31.65 0.77
N GLY A 112 -14.10 32.94 0.50
CA GLY A 112 -13.60 33.61 -0.73
C GLY A 112 -14.10 32.97 -2.02
N GLY A 113 -15.29 32.36 -2.04
CA GLY A 113 -15.84 31.66 -3.21
C GLY A 113 -15.35 30.23 -3.40
N GLN A 114 -14.52 29.73 -2.50
CA GLN A 114 -13.99 28.36 -2.49
C GLN A 114 -14.65 27.53 -1.37
N ALA A 115 -15.08 26.32 -1.68
CA ALA A 115 -15.65 25.41 -0.68
C ALA A 115 -14.53 24.65 0.05
N PHE A 116 -14.43 24.86 1.35
CA PHE A 116 -13.51 24.15 2.24
C PHE A 116 -14.28 23.09 3.02
N THR A 117 -13.66 21.94 3.28
CA THR A 117 -14.20 20.89 4.14
C THR A 117 -13.66 21.09 5.55
N ILE A 118 -14.55 21.16 6.54
CA ILE A 118 -14.17 21.27 7.96
C ILE A 118 -13.47 19.98 8.38
N SER A 119 -12.25 20.10 8.88
CA SER A 119 -11.45 18.98 9.36
C SER A 119 -11.37 18.90 10.87
N ASN A 120 -11.52 20.03 11.59
CA ASN A 120 -11.39 20.08 13.05
C ASN A 120 -12.25 21.19 13.63
N LEU A 121 -12.82 20.96 14.82
CA LEU A 121 -13.52 21.95 15.65
C LEU A 121 -13.00 21.85 17.08
N GLU A 122 -12.48 22.97 17.63
CA GLU A 122 -11.99 22.99 19.00
C GLU A 122 -12.51 24.18 19.79
N GLU A 123 -12.96 23.90 21.00
CA GLU A 123 -13.19 24.92 22.03
C GLU A 123 -11.88 25.24 22.73
N ALA A 124 -11.00 25.96 22.03
CA ALA A 124 -9.68 26.28 22.54
C ALA A 124 -9.68 27.49 23.49
N MET A 125 -8.61 27.58 24.28
CA MET A 125 -8.30 28.73 25.14
C MET A 125 -6.94 29.25 24.76
N CYS A 126 -6.80 30.55 24.48
CA CYS A 126 -5.51 31.20 24.48
C CYS A 126 -5.07 31.36 25.94
N VAL A 127 -4.06 30.60 26.36
CA VAL A 127 -3.68 30.53 27.79
C VAL A 127 -2.51 31.44 28.16
N ALA A 128 -1.60 31.71 27.23
CA ALA A 128 -0.42 32.54 27.48
C ALA A 128 0.13 33.14 26.18
N GLY A 129 1.03 34.10 26.30
CA GLY A 129 1.75 34.70 25.19
C GLY A 129 3.12 35.21 25.57
N ASP A 130 3.97 35.42 24.55
CA ASP A 130 5.34 35.96 24.72
C ASP A 130 5.73 36.77 23.47
N GLY A 131 6.73 37.65 23.62
CA GLY A 131 7.23 38.48 22.53
C GLY A 131 6.30 39.62 22.11
N GLU A 132 6.32 39.94 20.82
CA GLU A 132 5.52 40.99 20.18
C GLU A 132 4.25 40.41 19.59
N LEU A 133 3.08 40.92 20.00
CA LEU A 133 1.78 40.40 19.59
C LEU A 133 0.88 41.50 19.00
N PRO A 134 0.01 41.19 18.02
CA PRO A 134 -0.90 42.16 17.41
C PRO A 134 -2.12 42.49 18.33
N PHE A 135 -2.40 41.64 19.32
CA PHE A 135 -3.53 41.80 20.25
C PHE A 135 -3.12 41.47 21.70
N ARG A 136 -4.02 41.76 22.63
CA ARG A 136 -3.78 41.56 24.07
C ARG A 136 -4.28 40.19 24.52
N VAL A 137 -3.38 39.34 25.06
CA VAL A 137 -3.73 38.02 25.61
C VAL A 137 -4.21 38.13 27.08
N GLY A 138 -3.57 38.96 27.89
CA GLY A 138 -3.97 39.16 29.31
C GLY A 138 -3.87 37.88 30.13
N ALA A 139 -4.98 37.53 30.81
CA ALA A 139 -5.09 36.29 31.59
C ALA A 139 -5.54 35.09 30.77
N GLY A 140 -5.63 35.22 29.45
CA GLY A 140 -6.18 34.26 28.54
C GLY A 140 -7.64 34.54 28.15
N PHE A 141 -8.11 33.93 27.07
CA PHE A 141 -9.46 34.09 26.57
C PHE A 141 -9.93 32.84 25.80
N PRO A 142 -11.26 32.55 25.75
CA PRO A 142 -11.80 31.51 24.90
C PRO A 142 -11.57 31.84 23.41
N ALA A 143 -11.09 30.87 22.68
CA ALA A 143 -10.88 30.97 21.24
C ALA A 143 -11.42 29.71 20.53
N PRO A 144 -12.74 29.59 20.37
CA PRO A 144 -13.30 28.50 19.58
C PRO A 144 -12.82 28.62 18.12
N VAL A 145 -12.23 27.58 17.59
CA VAL A 145 -11.65 27.58 16.25
C VAL A 145 -12.17 26.42 15.42
N ILE A 146 -12.29 26.65 14.12
CA ILE A 146 -12.60 25.65 13.14
C ILE A 146 -11.48 25.63 12.10
N ASP A 147 -10.89 24.44 11.89
CA ASP A 147 -9.96 24.22 10.81
C ASP A 147 -10.64 23.57 9.63
N ALA A 148 -10.40 24.09 8.43
CA ALA A 148 -10.96 23.59 7.20
C ALA A 148 -9.90 23.49 6.09
N ARG A 149 -10.12 22.59 5.13
CA ARG A 149 -9.14 22.30 4.08
C ARG A 149 -9.78 22.30 2.70
N PHE A 150 -9.00 22.80 1.73
CA PHE A 150 -9.29 22.65 0.31
C PHE A 150 -7.99 22.27 -0.41
N GLY A 151 -7.81 20.99 -0.73
CA GLY A 151 -6.54 20.47 -1.25
C GLY A 151 -5.37 20.77 -0.33
N ASN A 152 -4.42 21.59 -0.78
CA ASN A 152 -3.26 22.03 0.01
C ASN A 152 -3.52 23.31 0.82
N ILE A 153 -4.66 23.95 0.62
CA ILE A 153 -5.00 25.19 1.29
C ILE A 153 -5.65 24.85 2.64
N PHE A 154 -5.18 25.51 3.66
CA PHE A 154 -5.67 25.41 5.02
C PHE A 154 -6.36 26.72 5.40
N ALA A 155 -7.46 26.63 6.12
CA ALA A 155 -8.16 27.79 6.65
C ALA A 155 -8.50 27.54 8.11
N THR A 156 -8.24 28.55 8.96
CA THR A 156 -8.70 28.60 10.35
C THR A 156 -9.73 29.71 10.48
N ILE A 157 -10.89 29.40 11.06
CA ILE A 157 -11.95 30.35 11.40
C ILE A 157 -11.94 30.52 12.91
N ASP A 158 -11.55 31.69 13.37
CA ASP A 158 -11.47 32.06 14.79
C ASP A 158 -12.76 32.78 15.21
N TYR A 159 -13.51 32.19 16.12
CA TYR A 159 -14.75 32.71 16.68
C TYR A 159 -14.54 33.50 18.00
N SER A 160 -13.31 33.94 18.29
CA SER A 160 -13.03 34.82 19.44
C SER A 160 -13.68 36.17 19.31
N ASP A 161 -13.89 36.64 18.10
CA ASP A 161 -14.51 37.91 17.74
C ASP A 161 -15.81 37.70 16.91
N ASP A 162 -16.65 38.73 16.83
CA ASP A 162 -17.86 38.78 15.99
C ASP A 162 -17.78 40.01 15.05
N PRO A 163 -17.68 39.84 13.74
CA PRO A 163 -17.68 38.59 12.98
C PRO A 163 -16.37 37.78 13.16
N PRO A 164 -16.42 36.44 12.95
CA PRO A 164 -15.25 35.57 13.06
C PRO A 164 -14.12 36.00 12.12
N MET A 165 -12.89 35.86 12.56
CA MET A 165 -11.71 36.10 11.74
C MET A 165 -11.33 34.85 10.96
N VAL A 166 -10.89 35.04 9.71
CA VAL A 166 -10.46 33.93 8.84
C VAL A 166 -8.99 34.09 8.52
N PHE A 167 -8.25 33.01 8.73
CA PHE A 167 -6.84 32.88 8.37
C PHE A 167 -6.74 31.85 7.26
N ILE A 168 -6.09 32.18 6.15
CA ILE A 168 -5.89 31.26 5.02
C ILE A 168 -4.40 31.06 4.80
N GLY A 169 -4.00 29.82 4.57
CA GLY A 169 -2.61 29.46 4.38
C GLY A 169 -2.45 28.07 3.78
N GLU A 170 -1.34 27.46 4.09
CA GLU A 170 -1.02 26.10 3.64
C GLU A 170 -0.19 25.35 4.69
N SER A 171 -0.36 24.04 4.74
CA SER A 171 0.52 23.16 5.50
C SER A 171 1.91 23.14 4.85
N VAL A 172 2.95 23.25 5.67
CA VAL A 172 4.34 23.33 5.22
C VAL A 172 5.20 22.30 5.90
N GLU A 173 6.11 21.68 5.16
CA GLU A 173 7.11 20.80 5.75
C GLU A 173 8.18 21.65 6.47
N ARG A 174 8.57 21.25 7.67
CA ARG A 174 9.56 21.98 8.49
C ARG A 174 10.86 22.26 7.72
N GLU A 175 11.33 21.27 6.96
CA GLU A 175 12.55 21.36 6.17
C GLU A 175 12.47 22.43 5.09
N SER A 176 11.27 22.68 4.54
CA SER A 176 11.03 23.71 3.52
C SER A 176 11.18 25.13 4.07
N LEU A 177 10.93 25.31 5.37
CA LEU A 177 11.05 26.60 6.05
C LEU A 177 12.50 27.00 6.34
N LYS A 178 13.47 26.08 6.23
CA LYS A 178 14.91 26.33 6.48
C LYS A 178 15.16 27.09 7.78
N LEU A 179 14.50 26.65 8.85
CA LEU A 179 14.55 27.31 10.16
C LEU A 179 15.96 27.32 10.73
N THR A 180 16.33 28.45 11.33
CA THR A 180 17.58 28.68 12.06
C THR A 180 17.29 29.24 13.44
N ASN A 181 18.29 29.25 14.33
CA ASN A 181 18.12 29.70 15.72
C ASN A 181 17.00 28.93 16.45
N LEU A 182 16.99 27.60 16.28
CA LEU A 182 16.06 26.73 16.97
C LEU A 182 16.45 26.54 18.43
N ARG A 183 15.50 26.10 19.26
CA ARG A 183 15.73 25.76 20.67
C ARG A 183 16.71 24.57 20.73
N GLU A 184 17.83 24.76 21.47
CA GLU A 184 18.85 23.71 21.63
C GLU A 184 18.41 22.60 22.59
N ASN A 185 17.65 22.98 23.64
CA ASN A 185 17.18 22.06 24.67
C ASN A 185 15.66 21.90 24.57
N ILE A 186 15.21 20.96 23.78
CA ILE A 186 13.80 20.54 23.75
C ILE A 186 13.59 19.57 24.92
N PRO A 187 12.59 19.80 25.81
CA PRO A 187 12.28 18.86 26.87
C PRO A 187 12.07 17.45 26.32
N GLY A 188 12.79 16.46 26.86
CA GLY A 188 12.74 15.09 26.37
C GLY A 188 13.64 14.75 25.17
N ALA A 189 14.27 15.72 24.51
CA ALA A 189 15.16 15.49 23.35
C ALA A 189 16.62 15.17 23.73
N GLY A 190 17.00 15.25 25.00
CA GLY A 190 18.34 14.91 25.50
C GLY A 190 18.39 13.51 26.13
N PRO A 191 19.61 13.01 26.48
CA PRO A 191 19.70 11.89 27.41
C PRO A 191 18.93 12.31 28.67
N MET A 192 17.85 11.53 29.00
CA MET A 192 16.97 11.83 30.15
C MET A 192 17.81 12.27 31.34
N GLU A 193 17.72 13.54 31.72
CA GLU A 193 18.06 13.93 33.09
C GLU A 193 17.00 13.28 33.97
N LYS A 194 17.38 12.16 34.60
CA LYS A 194 16.53 11.46 35.56
C LYS A 194 16.05 12.45 36.60
N GLY A 195 14.73 12.71 36.64
CA GLY A 195 14.11 13.37 37.75
C GLY A 195 13.43 14.71 37.51
N LEU A 196 12.89 15.01 36.31
CA LEU A 196 12.15 16.26 36.10
C LEU A 196 10.92 16.40 37.01
N ARG A 197 10.17 15.34 37.24
CA ARG A 197 9.16 15.21 38.32
C ARG A 197 8.93 13.74 38.63
N ALA A 198 9.17 13.34 39.86
CA ALA A 198 8.77 12.03 40.38
C ALA A 198 7.51 12.20 41.24
N PHE A 199 6.51 11.39 40.97
CA PHE A 199 5.23 11.34 41.67
C PHE A 199 4.92 9.92 42.08
N ASP A 200 4.17 9.77 43.18
CA ASP A 200 3.60 8.46 43.52
C ASP A 200 2.21 8.32 42.91
N CYS A 201 1.96 7.18 42.26
CA CYS A 201 0.65 6.88 41.72
C CYS A 201 -0.42 6.90 42.83
N PRO A 202 -1.46 7.73 42.71
CA PRO A 202 -2.49 7.82 43.77
C PRO A 202 -3.33 6.53 43.89
N ALA A 203 -3.27 5.62 42.91
CA ALA A 203 -4.00 4.36 42.92
C ALA A 203 -3.21 3.21 43.54
N CYS A 204 -1.86 3.15 43.38
CA CYS A 204 -1.06 2.00 43.81
C CYS A 204 0.24 2.37 44.54
N GLY A 205 0.57 3.64 44.64
CA GLY A 205 1.81 4.11 45.32
C GLY A 205 3.10 3.86 44.53
N ALA A 206 3.06 3.39 43.29
CA ALA A 206 4.26 3.17 42.51
C ALA A 206 4.83 4.53 42.03
N PRO A 207 6.17 4.68 41.99
CA PRO A 207 6.77 5.90 41.49
C PRO A 207 6.54 6.06 39.99
N ILE A 208 6.19 7.25 39.54
CA ILE A 208 6.01 7.65 38.15
C ILE A 208 6.98 8.81 37.90
N GLU A 209 7.86 8.63 36.93
CA GLU A 209 8.75 9.68 36.44
C GLU A 209 8.20 10.18 35.10
N LEU A 210 7.96 11.48 34.95
CA LEU A 210 7.53 12.07 33.68
C LEU A 210 8.75 12.54 32.91
N SER A 211 8.77 12.23 31.60
CA SER A 211 9.85 12.64 30.70
C SER A 211 9.78 14.13 30.33
N SER A 212 8.59 14.75 30.45
CA SER A 212 8.37 16.15 30.13
C SER A 212 7.20 16.72 30.92
N THR A 213 7.23 18.03 31.15
CA THR A 213 6.10 18.79 31.73
C THR A 213 4.94 18.97 30.72
N ALA A 214 5.16 18.73 29.44
CA ALA A 214 4.14 18.75 28.39
C ALA A 214 3.26 17.49 28.36
N ILE A 215 3.59 16.45 29.14
CA ILE A 215 2.77 15.25 29.25
C ILE A 215 1.46 15.58 29.98
N GLN A 216 0.34 15.29 29.34
CA GLN A 216 -0.99 15.56 29.87
C GLN A 216 -1.65 14.34 30.49
N ARG A 217 -1.36 13.17 29.99
CA ARG A 217 -1.87 11.90 30.49
C ARG A 217 -0.73 10.92 30.71
N VAL A 218 -0.79 10.19 31.81
CA VAL A 218 0.13 9.08 32.07
C VAL A 218 -0.62 7.85 32.57
N GLY A 219 -0.47 6.76 31.83
CA GLY A 219 -0.93 5.43 32.27
C GLY A 219 0.14 4.85 33.19
N CYS A 220 -0.18 4.64 34.47
CA CYS A 220 0.76 4.08 35.44
C CYS A 220 1.32 2.73 34.96
N PRO A 221 2.63 2.58 34.77
CA PRO A 221 3.23 1.33 34.29
C PRO A 221 3.02 0.16 35.27
N SER A 222 2.76 0.47 36.55
CA SER A 222 2.58 -0.54 37.60
C SER A 222 1.15 -1.06 37.71
N CYS A 223 0.14 -0.20 37.70
CA CYS A 223 -1.25 -0.62 37.89
C CYS A 223 -2.17 -0.31 36.70
N GLY A 224 -1.68 0.41 35.67
CA GLY A 224 -2.46 0.79 34.49
C GLY A 224 -3.50 1.90 34.71
N SER A 225 -3.61 2.47 35.91
CA SER A 225 -4.52 3.57 36.16
C SER A 225 -4.11 4.79 35.34
N LEU A 226 -5.08 5.43 34.69
CA LEU A 226 -4.87 6.65 33.90
C LEU A 226 -4.93 7.87 34.80
N LEU A 227 -3.92 8.71 34.70
CA LEU A 227 -3.70 9.86 35.55
C LEU A 227 -3.60 11.12 34.72
N ASP A 228 -4.11 12.24 35.27
CA ASP A 228 -3.95 13.56 34.72
C ASP A 228 -2.60 14.13 35.19
N ALA A 229 -1.68 14.33 34.26
CA ALA A 229 -0.34 14.84 34.57
C ALA A 229 -0.28 16.37 34.60
N GLU A 230 -1.33 17.09 34.18
CA GLU A 230 -1.42 18.56 34.31
C GLU A 230 -1.65 18.97 35.76
N ASP A 231 -2.33 18.14 36.56
CA ASP A 231 -2.47 18.43 38.00
C ASP A 231 -1.18 18.07 38.73
N GLN A 232 -0.66 19.03 39.52
CA GLN A 232 0.57 18.84 40.31
C GLN A 232 0.53 17.65 41.29
N ARG A 233 -0.64 17.07 41.53
CA ARG A 233 -0.86 15.93 42.42
C ARG A 233 -1.22 14.64 41.68
N LEU A 234 -1.09 14.58 40.35
CA LEU A 234 -1.52 13.48 39.51
C LEU A 234 -2.94 13.01 39.86
N LYS A 235 -3.93 13.75 39.40
CA LYS A 235 -5.32 13.39 39.63
C LYS A 235 -5.66 12.09 38.94
N LEU A 236 -6.25 11.14 39.66
CA LEU A 236 -6.77 9.88 39.10
C LEU A 236 -7.94 10.19 38.16
N VAL A 237 -7.77 9.88 36.87
CA VAL A 237 -8.83 10.00 35.85
C VAL A 237 -9.65 8.73 35.82
N GLU A 238 -8.98 7.59 35.71
CA GLU A 238 -9.64 6.29 35.64
C GLU A 238 -8.81 5.22 36.34
N LYS A 239 -9.49 4.37 37.14
CA LYS A 239 -8.88 3.24 37.80
C LYS A 239 -9.05 1.99 36.95
N MET A 240 -7.96 1.37 36.56
CA MET A 240 -8.01 0.13 35.78
C MET A 240 -8.70 -1.02 36.55
N ARG A 241 -9.45 -1.85 35.85
CA ARG A 241 -10.02 -3.09 36.40
C ARG A 241 -8.91 -4.05 36.81
N GLU A 242 -8.96 -4.58 38.00
CA GLU A 242 -8.02 -5.58 38.48
C GLU A 242 -7.99 -6.80 37.54
N GLY A 243 -6.79 -7.17 37.08
CA GLY A 243 -6.56 -8.33 36.18
C GLY A 243 -6.20 -8.04 34.73
N MET A 244 -6.34 -6.78 34.25
CA MET A 244 -6.02 -6.43 32.86
C MET A 244 -4.61 -5.86 32.68
N ARG A 245 -3.56 -6.56 33.11
CA ARG A 245 -2.19 -6.13 32.81
C ARG A 245 -1.74 -6.66 31.47
N ILE A 246 -1.67 -5.79 30.46
CA ILE A 246 -1.10 -6.10 29.16
C ILE A 246 0.39 -5.80 29.21
N LYS A 247 1.21 -6.78 28.82
CA LYS A 247 2.65 -6.57 28.65
C LYS A 247 2.93 -6.28 27.19
N PRO A 248 3.35 -5.06 26.83
CA PRO A 248 3.71 -4.71 25.45
C PRO A 248 4.85 -5.60 24.95
N GLN A 249 4.82 -5.98 23.67
CA GLN A 249 5.92 -6.70 23.01
C GLN A 249 7.17 -5.81 22.92
N LEU A 250 6.98 -4.51 22.74
CA LEU A 250 8.00 -3.49 22.75
C LEU A 250 7.90 -2.70 24.07
N PRO A 251 8.84 -2.86 25.01
CA PRO A 251 8.78 -2.19 26.30
C PRO A 251 8.84 -0.67 26.18
N LEU A 252 8.14 0.05 27.06
CA LEU A 252 8.29 1.51 27.19
C LEU A 252 9.76 1.87 27.51
N GLY A 253 10.23 3.00 27.00
CA GLY A 253 11.62 3.46 27.11
C GLY A 253 12.59 2.76 26.16
N SER A 254 12.10 1.81 25.31
CA SER A 254 12.94 1.18 24.29
C SER A 254 13.36 2.22 23.25
N LYS A 255 14.65 2.24 22.93
CA LYS A 255 15.21 3.12 21.89
C LYS A 255 15.56 2.32 20.66
N GLY A 256 15.26 2.87 19.49
CA GLY A 256 15.48 2.17 18.23
C GLY A 256 15.54 3.14 17.05
N LYS A 257 16.02 2.61 15.90
CA LYS A 257 16.15 3.39 14.68
C LYS A 257 15.31 2.79 13.55
N LEU A 258 14.30 3.53 13.11
CA LEU A 258 13.44 3.16 11.98
C LEU A 258 13.49 4.24 10.91
N GLY A 259 13.62 3.83 9.64
CA GLY A 259 13.68 4.76 8.52
C GLY A 259 14.80 5.82 8.61
N GLY A 260 15.88 5.51 9.36
CA GLY A 260 16.98 6.45 9.59
C GLY A 260 16.77 7.43 10.74
N ILE A 261 15.62 7.40 11.41
CA ILE A 261 15.24 8.28 12.54
C ILE A 261 15.36 7.50 13.84
N ASP A 262 15.92 8.14 14.86
CA ASP A 262 16.04 7.57 16.21
C ASP A 262 14.74 7.86 16.99
N PHE A 263 14.14 6.82 17.58
CA PHE A 263 12.89 6.92 18.33
C PHE A 263 13.03 6.33 19.73
N GLU A 264 12.21 6.85 20.64
CA GLU A 264 11.96 6.27 21.95
C GLU A 264 10.47 5.93 22.08
N VAL A 265 10.16 4.75 22.61
CA VAL A 265 8.77 4.31 22.88
C VAL A 265 8.33 4.95 24.19
N ILE A 266 7.43 5.93 24.14
CA ILE A 266 6.96 6.66 25.32
C ILE A 266 5.58 6.23 25.78
N GLY A 267 4.72 5.77 24.87
CA GLY A 267 3.34 5.37 25.16
C GLY A 267 2.97 4.05 24.49
N PHE A 268 1.98 3.39 25.07
CA PHE A 268 1.36 2.19 24.49
C PHE A 268 -0.13 2.23 24.77
N LEU A 269 -0.91 1.97 23.75
CA LEU A 269 -2.36 1.74 23.86
C LEU A 269 -2.78 0.51 23.07
N ARG A 270 -3.90 -0.07 23.43
CA ARG A 270 -4.57 -1.13 22.69
C ARG A 270 -5.93 -0.64 22.26
N ARG A 271 -6.24 -0.84 21.01
CA ARG A 271 -7.58 -0.61 20.46
C ARG A 271 -8.27 -1.93 20.14
N GLU A 272 -9.57 -1.90 20.11
CA GLU A 272 -10.41 -3.01 19.68
C GLU A 272 -11.52 -2.52 18.76
N THR A 273 -11.98 -3.42 17.88
CA THR A 273 -13.19 -3.28 17.10
C THR A 273 -13.97 -4.58 17.14
N THR A 274 -15.29 -4.50 16.95
CA THR A 274 -16.14 -5.70 16.92
C THR A 274 -16.80 -5.78 15.54
N VAL A 275 -16.51 -6.83 14.81
CA VAL A 275 -17.11 -7.14 13.51
C VAL A 275 -17.82 -8.49 13.62
N GLU A 276 -19.12 -8.52 13.30
CA GLU A 276 -19.95 -9.75 13.38
C GLU A 276 -19.86 -10.50 14.72
N GLY A 277 -19.68 -9.77 15.81
CA GLY A 277 -19.57 -10.33 17.17
C GLY A 277 -18.18 -10.86 17.54
N ILE A 278 -17.21 -10.76 16.66
CA ILE A 278 -15.81 -11.11 16.91
C ILE A 278 -15.04 -9.84 17.25
N VAL A 279 -14.27 -9.88 18.35
CA VAL A 279 -13.45 -8.75 18.80
C VAL A 279 -12.05 -8.89 18.21
N TYR A 280 -11.65 -7.91 17.42
CA TYR A 280 -10.31 -7.75 16.87
C TYR A 280 -9.56 -6.71 17.67
N ARG A 281 -8.29 -6.99 18.01
CA ARG A 281 -7.45 -6.09 18.80
C ARG A 281 -6.12 -5.82 18.11
N TRP A 282 -5.64 -4.60 18.27
CA TRP A 282 -4.29 -4.23 17.83
C TRP A 282 -3.63 -3.32 18.86
N ASP A 283 -2.32 -3.32 18.82
CA ASP A 283 -1.45 -2.56 19.71
C ASP A 283 -0.86 -1.35 18.96
N GLU A 284 -0.82 -0.20 19.61
CA GLU A 284 -0.23 1.02 19.10
C GLU A 284 0.80 1.55 20.09
N TYR A 285 1.98 1.86 19.57
CA TYR A 285 3.12 2.39 20.35
C TYR A 285 3.37 3.82 19.90
N LEU A 286 3.35 4.77 20.83
CA LEU A 286 3.74 6.14 20.56
C LEU A 286 5.26 6.23 20.59
N LEU A 287 5.83 6.63 19.47
CA LEU A 287 7.25 6.86 19.27
C LEU A 287 7.54 8.36 19.31
N PHE A 288 8.52 8.74 20.07
CA PHE A 288 9.01 10.11 20.16
C PHE A 288 10.42 10.22 19.54
N ASP A 289 10.58 11.19 18.63
CA ASP A 289 11.86 11.55 18.03
C ASP A 289 12.50 12.69 18.86
N PRO A 290 13.80 12.65 19.15
CA PRO A 290 14.53 13.74 19.81
C PRO A 290 14.37 15.13 19.17
N ARG A 291 13.91 15.21 17.92
CA ARG A 291 13.61 16.48 17.22
C ARG A 291 12.20 17.02 17.49
N GLY A 292 11.41 16.34 18.33
CA GLY A 292 10.06 16.76 18.70
C GLY A 292 8.95 16.20 17.83
N GLU A 293 9.23 15.20 16.97
CA GLU A 293 8.21 14.56 16.14
C GLU A 293 7.65 13.30 16.78
N PHE A 294 6.38 13.04 16.53
CA PHE A 294 5.70 11.83 16.96
C PHE A 294 5.40 10.92 15.77
N ARG A 295 5.52 9.62 15.98
CA ARG A 295 5.12 8.57 15.04
C ARG A 295 4.40 7.48 15.82
N TRP A 296 3.64 6.66 15.07
CA TRP A 296 3.02 5.49 15.64
C TRP A 296 3.64 4.24 15.05
N LEU A 297 3.82 3.24 15.89
CA LEU A 297 4.15 1.89 15.46
C LEU A 297 2.99 0.99 15.83
N THR A 298 2.23 0.51 14.85
CA THR A 298 1.07 -0.33 15.07
C THR A 298 1.40 -1.81 14.88
N CYS A 299 0.78 -2.67 15.68
CA CYS A 299 0.93 -4.13 15.59
C CYS A 299 -0.42 -4.82 15.66
N SER A 300 -0.79 -5.52 14.59
CA SER A 300 -1.99 -6.37 14.54
C SER A 300 -1.58 -7.78 14.09
N GLU A 301 -1.89 -8.79 14.88
CA GLU A 301 -1.60 -10.21 14.59
C GLU A 301 -0.14 -10.48 14.14
N GLY A 302 0.82 -9.72 14.69
CA GLY A 302 2.25 -9.84 14.36
C GLY A 302 2.68 -9.05 13.11
N HIS A 303 1.77 -8.35 12.45
CA HIS A 303 2.07 -7.42 11.37
C HIS A 303 2.30 -6.02 11.90
N TRP A 304 3.32 -5.35 11.41
CA TRP A 304 3.75 -4.05 11.91
C TRP A 304 3.68 -2.96 10.85
N ASN A 305 3.31 -1.76 11.28
CA ASN A 305 3.32 -0.55 10.42
C ASN A 305 3.93 0.62 11.17
N LEU A 306 4.79 1.37 10.49
CA LEU A 306 5.22 2.68 10.93
C LEU A 306 4.26 3.72 10.34
N VAL A 307 3.59 4.46 11.22
CA VAL A 307 2.49 5.37 10.86
C VAL A 307 2.87 6.81 11.17
N ARG A 308 2.58 7.70 10.24
CA ARG A 308 2.68 9.16 10.43
C ARG A 308 1.35 9.84 10.10
N VAL A 309 1.02 10.86 10.81
CA VAL A 309 -0.09 11.75 10.47
C VAL A 309 0.25 12.54 9.22
N LEU A 310 -0.75 12.82 8.39
CA LEU A 310 -0.58 13.55 7.15
C LEU A 310 -0.98 15.02 7.33
N SER A 311 -0.07 15.90 7.00
CA SER A 311 -0.34 17.35 6.92
C SER A 311 -1.28 17.72 5.75
N LYS A 312 -1.32 16.87 4.70
CA LYS A 312 -2.17 17.05 3.51
C LYS A 312 -3.09 15.85 3.34
N PRO A 313 -4.42 16.06 3.32
CA PRO A 313 -5.34 14.95 3.11
C PRO A 313 -5.21 14.40 1.69
N PRO A 314 -5.51 13.10 1.47
CA PRO A 314 -5.61 12.52 0.15
C PRO A 314 -6.71 13.17 -0.69
N THR A 315 -6.55 13.15 -2.01
CA THR A 315 -7.61 13.55 -2.94
C THR A 315 -8.63 12.42 -3.04
N LEU A 316 -9.89 12.74 -2.76
CA LEU A 316 -10.98 11.78 -2.79
C LEU A 316 -11.42 11.52 -4.23
N SER A 317 -11.62 10.25 -4.59
CA SER A 317 -12.16 9.86 -5.89
C SER A 317 -13.70 9.84 -5.79
N GLY A 318 -14.36 10.99 -6.04
CA GLY A 318 -15.83 11.12 -5.98
C GLY A 318 -16.29 12.37 -5.25
N ASP A 319 -17.62 12.49 -5.05
CA ASP A 319 -18.21 13.56 -4.25
C ASP A 319 -17.77 13.42 -2.78
N GLU A 320 -17.22 14.49 -2.19
CA GLU A 320 -16.76 14.51 -0.79
C GLU A 320 -17.85 14.06 0.19
N ARG A 321 -19.14 14.32 -0.11
CA ARG A 321 -20.27 13.82 0.66
C ARG A 321 -20.44 12.30 0.62
N ALA A 322 -19.96 11.63 -0.44
CA ALA A 322 -19.99 10.18 -0.54
C ALA A 322 -18.93 9.52 0.37
N VAL A 323 -17.83 10.19 0.64
CA VAL A 323 -16.77 9.74 1.58
C VAL A 323 -17.32 9.60 2.99
N LEU A 324 -18.14 10.55 3.41
CA LEU A 324 -18.78 10.53 4.73
C LEU A 324 -19.84 9.42 4.88
N ARG A 325 -20.26 8.81 3.75
CA ARG A 325 -21.28 7.75 3.69
C ARG A 325 -20.72 6.38 3.28
N SER A 326 -19.43 6.11 3.48
CA SER A 326 -18.75 4.82 3.22
C SER A 326 -18.85 4.26 1.78
N THR A 327 -19.05 5.11 0.77
CA THR A 327 -19.17 4.66 -0.63
C THR A 327 -17.94 4.97 -1.51
N VAL A 328 -16.85 5.52 -0.95
CA VAL A 328 -15.65 5.87 -1.72
C VAL A 328 -14.82 4.64 -1.99
N VAL A 329 -14.73 4.28 -3.26
CA VAL A 329 -14.00 3.08 -3.73
C VAL A 329 -12.48 3.27 -3.68
N GLY A 330 -11.98 4.49 -3.47
CA GLY A 330 -10.55 4.77 -3.34
C GLY A 330 -10.20 6.26 -3.22
N VAL A 331 -8.96 6.50 -2.84
CA VAL A 331 -8.38 7.84 -2.69
C VAL A 331 -7.04 7.90 -3.42
N THR A 332 -6.56 9.10 -3.74
CA THR A 332 -5.25 9.31 -4.37
C THR A 332 -4.41 10.19 -3.45
N TYR A 333 -3.18 9.75 -3.17
CA TYR A 333 -2.20 10.49 -2.41
C TYR A 333 -0.82 10.41 -3.08
N GLU A 334 -0.17 11.55 -3.29
CA GLU A 334 1.13 11.65 -3.99
C GLU A 334 1.16 10.92 -5.35
N GLY A 335 0.04 10.95 -6.10
CA GLY A 335 -0.09 10.28 -7.40
C GLY A 335 -0.33 8.77 -7.34
N GLU A 336 -0.32 8.16 -6.16
CA GLU A 336 -0.61 6.75 -5.95
C GLU A 336 -2.08 6.57 -5.56
N ARG A 337 -2.75 5.56 -6.16
CA ARG A 337 -4.15 5.25 -5.88
C ARG A 337 -4.26 4.17 -4.83
N TYR A 338 -4.98 4.47 -3.75
CA TYR A 338 -5.31 3.56 -2.66
C TYR A 338 -6.76 3.09 -2.79
N ARG A 339 -6.99 1.80 -2.63
CA ARG A 339 -8.33 1.21 -2.67
C ARG A 339 -8.88 1.08 -1.25
N HIS A 340 -10.17 1.41 -1.08
CA HIS A 340 -10.86 1.17 0.19
C HIS A 340 -10.74 -0.32 0.57
N PHE A 341 -10.37 -0.57 1.82
CA PHE A 341 -10.17 -1.90 2.35
C PHE A 341 -11.25 -2.25 3.36
N GLN A 342 -11.37 -1.49 4.43
CA GLN A 342 -12.33 -1.72 5.50
C GLN A 342 -12.78 -0.43 6.16
N HIS A 343 -13.95 -0.52 6.81
CA HIS A 343 -14.52 0.48 7.68
C HIS A 343 -14.82 -0.14 9.03
N SER A 344 -14.40 0.49 10.13
CA SER A 344 -14.59 -0.04 11.48
C SER A 344 -14.72 1.07 12.52
N LEU A 345 -15.41 0.76 13.62
CA LEU A 345 -15.43 1.61 14.80
C LEU A 345 -14.39 1.11 15.79
N ALA A 346 -13.31 1.84 15.94
CA ALA A 346 -12.25 1.54 16.90
C ALA A 346 -12.59 2.10 18.27
N LYS A 347 -12.18 1.38 19.31
CA LYS A 347 -12.33 1.79 20.71
C LYS A 347 -11.02 1.59 21.46
N VAL A 348 -10.61 2.55 22.27
CA VAL A 348 -9.45 2.41 23.17
C VAL A 348 -9.80 1.49 24.34
N ASP A 349 -9.10 0.36 24.44
CA ASP A 349 -9.31 -0.66 25.47
C ASP A 349 -8.30 -0.56 26.63
N TYR A 350 -7.05 -0.12 26.34
CA TYR A 350 -5.96 -0.08 27.32
C TYR A 350 -4.94 1.00 27.01
N VAL A 351 -4.37 1.63 28.05
CA VAL A 351 -3.40 2.73 27.93
C VAL A 351 -2.35 2.60 29.02
N ILE A 352 -1.04 2.70 28.67
CA ILE A 352 0.07 2.90 29.60
C ILE A 352 1.16 3.78 28.99
N GLY A 353 1.96 4.44 29.81
CA GLY A 353 3.03 5.35 29.39
C GLY A 353 2.52 6.77 29.20
N GLU A 354 3.25 7.54 28.44
CA GLU A 354 3.10 8.98 28.31
C GLU A 354 2.46 9.37 26.99
N PHE A 355 1.54 10.35 27.04
CA PHE A 355 0.84 10.87 25.87
C PHE A 355 0.79 12.40 25.93
N ASN A 356 1.03 13.04 24.82
CA ASN A 356 0.98 14.49 24.65
C ASN A 356 -0.41 15.04 24.35
N TRP A 357 -1.46 14.20 24.46
CA TRP A 357 -2.88 14.56 24.36
C TRP A 357 -3.70 13.82 25.43
N GLN A 358 -4.96 14.22 25.59
CA GLN A 358 -5.87 13.66 26.61
C GLN A 358 -6.53 12.36 26.14
N VAL A 359 -5.75 11.29 25.97
CA VAL A 359 -6.29 9.94 25.66
C VAL A 359 -7.23 9.46 26.76
N SER A 360 -8.32 8.79 26.41
CA SER A 360 -9.30 8.21 27.34
C SER A 360 -9.63 6.75 27.00
N ILE A 361 -9.77 5.91 28.04
CA ILE A 361 -10.25 4.54 27.84
C ILE A 361 -11.73 4.60 27.44
N GLY A 362 -12.10 3.84 26.41
CA GLY A 362 -13.45 3.84 25.87
C GLY A 362 -13.69 4.87 24.76
N GLU A 363 -12.72 5.76 24.50
CA GLU A 363 -12.77 6.66 23.36
C GLU A 363 -12.94 5.89 22.06
N THR A 364 -13.81 6.40 21.19
CA THR A 364 -14.15 5.74 19.92
C THR A 364 -13.84 6.64 18.73
N ALA A 365 -13.43 6.02 17.64
CA ALA A 365 -13.19 6.68 16.37
C ALA A 365 -13.68 5.81 15.19
N ASP A 366 -14.26 6.46 14.20
CA ASP A 366 -14.62 5.85 12.92
C ASP A 366 -13.39 5.77 12.04
N ILE A 367 -12.97 4.56 11.68
CA ILE A 367 -11.75 4.32 10.90
C ILE A 367 -12.09 3.76 9.53
N GLN A 368 -11.52 4.36 8.50
CA GLN A 368 -11.58 3.88 7.12
C GLN A 368 -10.16 3.67 6.59
N ASP A 369 -9.86 2.45 6.20
CA ASP A 369 -8.55 2.07 5.68
C ASP A 369 -8.56 1.92 4.17
N TYR A 370 -7.51 2.43 3.53
CA TYR A 370 -7.29 2.38 2.09
C TYR A 370 -5.89 1.84 1.81
N VAL A 371 -5.75 0.86 0.92
CA VAL A 371 -4.49 0.14 0.72
C VAL A 371 -3.90 0.29 -0.68
N ALA A 372 -2.59 0.48 -0.70
CA ALA A 372 -1.69 0.35 -1.85
C ALA A 372 -0.38 -0.26 -1.34
N PRO A 373 -0.30 -1.61 -1.19
CA PRO A 373 0.84 -2.24 -0.54
C PRO A 373 2.20 -1.82 -1.11
N PRO A 374 3.21 -1.45 -0.29
CA PRO A 374 3.28 -1.66 1.18
C PRO A 374 2.62 -0.59 2.04
N LYS A 375 1.90 0.35 1.46
CA LYS A 375 1.34 1.50 2.15
C LYS A 375 -0.15 1.34 2.44
N MET A 376 -0.61 2.02 3.48
CA MET A 376 -2.01 2.11 3.88
C MET A 376 -2.30 3.53 4.35
N LEU A 377 -3.39 4.10 3.88
CA LEU A 377 -3.94 5.33 4.40
C LEU A 377 -5.09 4.98 5.33
N SER A 378 -5.10 5.59 6.51
CA SER A 378 -6.20 5.48 7.46
C SER A 378 -6.82 6.86 7.67
N ARG A 379 -8.14 6.94 7.50
CA ARG A 379 -8.95 8.09 7.87
C ARG A 379 -9.60 7.77 9.21
N GLU A 380 -9.28 8.55 10.21
CA GLU A 380 -9.88 8.49 11.53
C GLU A 380 -10.78 9.70 11.74
N ALA A 381 -12.05 9.46 12.10
CA ALA A 381 -13.00 10.52 12.37
C ALA A 381 -13.60 10.36 13.76
N THR A 382 -13.60 11.44 14.50
CA THR A 382 -14.29 11.61 15.77
C THR A 382 -15.43 12.64 15.60
N ASP A 383 -16.14 12.96 16.67
CA ASP A 383 -17.13 14.04 16.68
C ASP A 383 -16.51 15.43 16.51
N LYS A 384 -15.17 15.55 16.69
CA LYS A 384 -14.44 16.82 16.64
C LYS A 384 -13.49 16.95 15.47
N GLU A 385 -12.90 15.85 15.00
CA GLU A 385 -11.81 15.92 14.00
C GLU A 385 -11.84 14.79 12.98
N ILE A 386 -11.26 15.05 11.82
CA ILE A 386 -10.93 14.07 10.78
C ILE A 386 -9.43 14.11 10.55
N THR A 387 -8.75 13.04 10.90
CA THR A 387 -7.31 12.89 10.73
C THR A 387 -7.00 11.84 9.67
N TRP A 388 -5.99 12.09 8.85
CA TRP A 388 -5.45 11.14 7.90
C TRP A 388 -4.04 10.73 8.31
N SER A 389 -3.75 9.45 8.21
CA SER A 389 -2.42 8.92 8.47
C SER A 389 -1.95 7.99 7.35
N LEU A 390 -0.64 7.89 7.18
CA LEU A 390 0.02 6.97 6.27
C LEU A 390 0.82 5.95 7.06
N GLY A 391 0.43 4.70 6.96
CA GLY A 391 1.15 3.54 7.48
C GLY A 391 1.99 2.88 6.39
N GLU A 392 3.22 2.53 6.70
CA GLU A 392 4.10 1.75 5.86
C GLU A 392 4.43 0.42 6.55
N TYR A 393 4.22 -0.67 5.83
CA TYR A 393 4.47 -2.00 6.36
C TYR A 393 5.95 -2.21 6.64
N ILE A 394 6.26 -2.65 7.86
CA ILE A 394 7.60 -3.08 8.27
C ILE A 394 7.55 -4.51 8.77
N THR A 395 8.64 -5.24 8.57
CA THR A 395 8.70 -6.64 9.00
C THR A 395 8.99 -6.75 10.50
N PRO A 396 8.52 -7.83 11.17
CA PRO A 396 8.88 -8.08 12.58
C PRO A 396 10.39 -8.13 12.82
N GLU A 397 11.16 -8.57 11.82
CA GLU A 397 12.62 -8.62 11.90
C GLU A 397 13.26 -7.23 11.87
N GLU A 398 12.69 -6.29 11.09
CA GLU A 398 13.11 -4.89 11.10
C GLU A 398 12.84 -4.25 12.47
N VAL A 399 11.66 -4.51 13.08
CA VAL A 399 11.34 -4.04 14.44
C VAL A 399 12.30 -4.65 15.46
N ARG A 400 12.54 -5.98 15.39
CA ARG A 400 13.48 -6.67 16.27
C ARG A 400 14.87 -6.05 16.21
N THR A 401 15.34 -5.79 15.01
CA THR A 401 16.68 -5.23 14.77
C THR A 401 16.77 -3.79 15.22
N ALA A 402 15.77 -2.97 14.87
CA ALA A 402 15.71 -1.54 15.22
C ALA A 402 15.77 -1.33 16.74
N PHE A 403 14.97 -2.07 17.50
CA PHE A 403 14.86 -1.94 18.97
C PHE A 403 15.70 -2.99 19.74
N GLN A 404 16.55 -3.74 19.08
CA GLN A 404 17.46 -4.76 19.65
C GLN A 404 16.74 -5.73 20.60
N LEU A 405 15.55 -6.19 20.21
CA LEU A 405 14.73 -7.06 21.04
C LEU A 405 15.39 -8.42 21.24
N LYS A 406 15.47 -8.87 22.49
CA LYS A 406 16.06 -10.19 22.85
C LYS A 406 15.20 -11.35 22.35
N GLN A 407 13.90 -11.17 22.31
CA GLN A 407 12.94 -12.14 21.79
C GLN A 407 12.35 -11.61 20.49
N PRO A 408 12.14 -12.44 19.47
CA PRO A 408 11.47 -11.99 18.25
C PRO A 408 10.03 -11.58 18.57
N PRO A 409 9.50 -10.55 17.90
CA PRO A 409 8.08 -10.23 17.96
C PRO A 409 7.21 -11.42 17.52
N SER A 410 5.92 -11.38 17.82
CA SER A 410 4.98 -12.41 17.38
C SER A 410 5.04 -12.64 15.88
N THR A 411 4.96 -13.92 15.48
CA THR A 411 4.94 -14.30 14.07
C THR A 411 3.66 -13.80 13.40
N PRO A 412 3.75 -13.17 12.23
CA PRO A 412 2.59 -12.70 11.49
C PRO A 412 1.60 -13.83 11.17
N LEU A 413 0.33 -13.60 11.42
CA LEU A 413 -0.77 -14.52 11.12
C LEU A 413 -1.55 -13.98 9.90
N GLY A 414 -1.90 -14.85 8.97
CA GLY A 414 -2.71 -14.46 7.81
C GLY A 414 -1.99 -13.59 6.79
N VAL A 415 -2.76 -12.75 6.11
CA VAL A 415 -2.28 -11.75 5.14
C VAL A 415 -2.84 -10.39 5.55
N TYR A 416 -1.97 -9.48 5.92
CA TYR A 416 -2.39 -8.16 6.36
C TYR A 416 -2.71 -7.21 5.20
N ALA A 417 -3.54 -6.21 5.46
CA ALA A 417 -4.09 -5.27 4.48
C ALA A 417 -3.04 -4.66 3.53
N ASN A 418 -1.94 -4.13 4.06
CA ASN A 418 -0.87 -3.52 3.27
C ASN A 418 0.43 -4.35 3.21
N GLN A 419 0.40 -5.61 3.64
CA GLN A 419 1.58 -6.49 3.56
C GLN A 419 2.06 -6.63 2.11
N PRO A 420 3.34 -6.40 1.80
CA PRO A 420 3.87 -6.64 0.46
C PRO A 420 3.67 -8.09 0.02
N ASN A 421 3.23 -8.27 -1.22
CA ASN A 421 3.09 -9.63 -1.76
C ASN A 421 4.47 -10.24 -2.02
N PRO A 422 4.88 -11.29 -1.27
CA PRO A 422 6.22 -11.87 -1.38
C PRO A 422 6.50 -12.53 -2.73
N TYR A 423 5.43 -12.84 -3.48
CA TYR A 423 5.54 -13.48 -4.81
C TYR A 423 5.58 -12.49 -5.96
N ALA A 424 5.27 -11.19 -5.75
CA ALA A 424 5.15 -10.20 -6.82
C ALA A 424 6.46 -10.04 -7.61
N GLN A 425 7.57 -9.82 -6.91
CA GLN A 425 8.88 -9.61 -7.54
C GLN A 425 9.41 -10.89 -8.19
N THR A 426 9.22 -12.04 -7.53
CA THR A 426 9.61 -13.34 -8.08
C THR A 426 8.82 -13.64 -9.35
N HIS A 427 7.51 -13.42 -9.34
CA HIS A 427 6.67 -13.60 -10.53
C HIS A 427 7.11 -12.71 -11.69
N GLN A 428 7.37 -11.42 -11.44
CA GLN A 428 7.83 -10.49 -12.48
C GLN A 428 9.15 -10.95 -13.12
N LYS A 429 10.13 -11.39 -12.30
CA LYS A 429 11.42 -11.89 -12.78
C LYS A 429 11.28 -13.19 -13.57
N THR A 430 10.49 -14.12 -13.07
CA THR A 430 10.29 -15.43 -13.73
C THR A 430 9.50 -15.28 -15.03
N PHE A 431 8.49 -14.42 -15.08
CA PHE A 431 7.73 -14.13 -16.28
C PHE A 431 8.59 -13.46 -17.36
N ALA A 432 9.43 -12.49 -17.00
CA ALA A 432 10.37 -11.86 -17.92
C ALA A 432 11.41 -12.88 -18.46
N MET A 433 11.91 -13.79 -17.60
CA MET A 433 12.82 -14.86 -18.01
C MET A 433 12.13 -15.85 -18.95
N PHE A 434 10.90 -16.25 -18.64
CA PHE A 434 10.10 -17.13 -19.52
C PHE A 434 10.02 -16.58 -20.95
N TRP A 435 9.66 -15.31 -21.11
CA TRP A 435 9.56 -14.72 -22.44
C TRP A 435 10.89 -14.67 -23.18
N LYS A 436 11.99 -14.36 -22.50
CA LYS A 436 13.34 -14.40 -23.10
C LYS A 436 13.69 -15.80 -23.59
N LEU A 437 13.45 -16.82 -22.77
CA LEU A 437 13.72 -18.21 -23.13
C LEU A 437 12.76 -18.75 -24.19
N ALA A 438 11.48 -18.41 -24.13
CA ALA A 438 10.50 -18.80 -25.11
C ALA A 438 10.78 -18.22 -26.50
N VAL A 439 11.17 -16.94 -26.57
CA VAL A 439 11.59 -16.29 -27.83
C VAL A 439 12.87 -16.93 -28.38
N ALA A 440 13.86 -17.22 -27.53
CA ALA A 440 15.08 -17.89 -27.94
C ALA A 440 14.80 -19.33 -28.44
N ALA A 441 13.97 -20.08 -27.72
CA ALA A 441 13.56 -21.43 -28.12
C ALA A 441 12.76 -21.42 -29.44
N PHE A 442 11.88 -20.45 -29.62
CA PHE A 442 11.13 -20.26 -30.85
C PHE A 442 12.04 -19.92 -32.04
N GLY A 443 12.98 -18.98 -31.84
CA GLY A 443 13.99 -18.65 -32.85
C GLY A 443 14.86 -19.84 -33.23
N LEU A 444 15.30 -20.63 -32.24
CA LEU A 444 16.05 -21.87 -32.48
C LEU A 444 15.18 -22.89 -33.23
N HIS A 445 13.91 -23.06 -32.85
CA HIS A 445 12.99 -23.96 -33.53
C HIS A 445 12.79 -23.57 -35.00
N LEU A 446 12.59 -22.28 -35.30
CA LEU A 446 12.51 -21.77 -36.66
C LEU A 446 13.81 -22.02 -37.45
N LEU A 447 14.95 -21.78 -36.82
CA LEU A 447 16.25 -22.05 -37.42
C LEU A 447 16.39 -23.53 -37.78
N LEU A 448 16.09 -24.42 -36.84
CA LEU A 448 16.09 -25.87 -37.07
C LEU A 448 15.11 -26.28 -38.18
N MET A 449 13.93 -25.69 -38.26
CA MET A 449 13.00 -25.90 -39.37
C MET A 449 13.60 -25.47 -40.71
N LEU A 450 14.22 -24.31 -40.80
CA LEU A 450 14.87 -23.80 -42.01
C LEU A 450 15.99 -24.75 -42.49
N PHE A 451 16.81 -25.23 -41.57
CA PHE A 451 17.87 -26.20 -41.89
C PHE A 451 17.32 -27.60 -42.19
N SER A 452 16.11 -27.90 -41.78
CA SER A 452 15.44 -29.19 -42.02
C SER A 452 14.54 -29.20 -43.26
N LEU A 453 14.50 -28.14 -44.06
CA LEU A 453 13.89 -28.15 -45.38
C LEU A 453 14.66 -29.05 -46.33
N GLY A 454 14.87 -30.31 -45.88
CA GLY A 454 15.43 -31.39 -46.64
C GLY A 454 14.49 -31.80 -47.78
N GLY A 455 15.06 -32.05 -48.95
CA GLY A 455 14.30 -32.40 -50.14
C GLY A 455 13.40 -33.61 -49.97
N THR A 456 12.44 -33.73 -50.82
CA THR A 456 11.65 -34.94 -50.98
C THR A 456 12.57 -36.08 -51.39
N LEU A 457 12.57 -37.15 -50.60
CA LEU A 457 13.37 -38.35 -50.85
C LEU A 457 12.70 -39.30 -51.81
N SER A 458 11.36 -39.39 -51.74
CA SER A 458 10.53 -40.16 -52.65
C SER A 458 9.18 -39.44 -52.83
N ASP A 459 8.65 -39.42 -54.03
CA ASP A 459 7.31 -38.89 -54.36
C ASP A 459 6.71 -39.78 -55.45
N GLN A 460 5.68 -40.53 -55.11
CA GLN A 460 5.08 -41.54 -56.00
C GLN A 460 3.56 -41.50 -55.88
N VAL A 461 2.90 -41.74 -57.02
CA VAL A 461 1.46 -42.01 -57.06
C VAL A 461 1.29 -43.50 -57.18
N LEU A 462 0.66 -44.09 -56.17
CA LEU A 462 0.51 -45.54 -56.04
C LEU A 462 -0.95 -45.90 -56.34
N VAL A 463 -1.14 -47.00 -57.02
CA VAL A 463 -2.48 -47.51 -57.43
C VAL A 463 -2.79 -48.74 -56.60
N TYR A 464 -3.90 -48.71 -55.87
CA TYR A 464 -4.36 -49.79 -55.02
C TYR A 464 -5.65 -50.36 -55.57
N ASN A 465 -5.60 -51.66 -55.90
CA ASN A 465 -6.74 -52.42 -56.42
C ASN A 465 -6.66 -53.88 -55.95
N ALA A 466 -7.63 -54.73 -56.38
CA ALA A 466 -7.69 -56.13 -55.98
C ALA A 466 -6.40 -56.93 -56.32
N ASN A 467 -5.68 -56.51 -57.38
CA ASN A 467 -4.48 -57.21 -57.86
C ASN A 467 -3.16 -56.54 -57.43
N THR A 468 -3.20 -55.30 -57.14
CA THR A 468 -2.00 -54.48 -56.79
C THR A 468 -2.23 -53.85 -55.44
N LYS A 469 -1.71 -54.49 -54.40
CA LYS A 469 -1.83 -54.04 -52.99
C LYS A 469 -0.54 -53.58 -52.41
N SER A 470 0.63 -54.01 -52.87
CA SER A 470 1.93 -53.72 -52.32
C SER A 470 2.78 -52.91 -53.29
N HIS A 471 3.44 -51.89 -52.78
CA HIS A 471 4.34 -51.04 -53.53
C HIS A 471 5.64 -50.82 -52.73
N THR A 472 6.77 -50.78 -53.45
CA THR A 472 8.08 -50.47 -52.83
C THR A 472 8.64 -49.20 -53.44
N SER A 473 9.10 -48.28 -52.58
CA SER A 473 9.73 -47.03 -53.03
C SER A 473 11.10 -47.30 -53.64
N LYS A 474 11.59 -46.34 -54.44
CA LYS A 474 13.02 -46.37 -54.81
C LYS A 474 13.88 -46.22 -53.56
N PRO A 475 15.05 -46.89 -53.49
CA PRO A 475 15.95 -46.70 -52.37
C PRO A 475 16.41 -45.24 -52.23
N PHE A 476 16.54 -44.75 -50.99
CA PHE A 476 17.08 -43.45 -50.65
C PHE A 476 18.06 -43.57 -49.48
N THR A 477 19.05 -42.67 -49.43
CA THR A 477 20.13 -42.75 -48.44
C THR A 477 19.97 -41.65 -47.39
N LEU A 478 20.03 -42.02 -46.11
CA LEU A 478 20.09 -41.13 -44.96
C LEU A 478 21.55 -41.00 -44.52
N THR A 479 22.03 -39.76 -44.46
CA THR A 479 23.37 -39.40 -44.01
C THR A 479 23.29 -38.63 -42.71
N GLY A 480 24.34 -38.64 -41.87
CA GLY A 480 24.40 -37.96 -40.61
C GLY A 480 24.30 -38.89 -39.39
N ARG A 481 23.87 -38.41 -38.24
CA ARG A 481 23.77 -39.21 -37.00
C ARG A 481 22.48 -40.03 -36.97
N SER A 482 21.35 -39.34 -37.05
CA SER A 482 20.03 -39.93 -37.19
C SER A 482 19.11 -38.96 -37.96
N SER A 483 18.03 -39.51 -38.51
CA SER A 483 17.07 -38.72 -39.29
C SER A 483 15.66 -39.03 -38.86
N THR A 484 14.80 -38.01 -38.91
CA THR A 484 13.35 -38.18 -38.79
C THR A 484 12.73 -38.00 -40.17
N LEU A 485 11.95 -38.96 -40.59
CA LEU A 485 11.22 -38.92 -41.86
C LEU A 485 9.74 -38.74 -41.61
N ARG A 486 9.10 -37.95 -42.45
CA ARG A 486 7.65 -37.85 -42.56
C ARG A 486 7.23 -38.50 -43.86
N VAL A 487 6.29 -39.40 -43.74
CA VAL A 487 5.60 -40.01 -44.89
C VAL A 487 4.21 -39.39 -44.94
N GLU A 488 3.96 -38.64 -46.01
CA GLU A 488 2.68 -37.96 -46.26
C GLU A 488 1.91 -38.77 -47.31
N ASN A 489 0.67 -39.13 -47.01
CA ASN A 489 -0.22 -39.85 -47.92
C ASN A 489 -1.44 -39.00 -48.24
N THR A 490 -1.75 -38.82 -49.52
CA THR A 490 -2.92 -38.08 -49.99
C THR A 490 -3.74 -38.96 -50.90
N ALA A 491 -4.96 -39.28 -50.51
CA ALA A 491 -5.89 -40.12 -51.28
C ALA A 491 -6.80 -39.27 -52.17
N THR A 492 -7.32 -39.90 -53.26
CA THR A 492 -8.17 -39.22 -54.25
C THR A 492 -9.65 -39.58 -54.16
N PHE A 493 -10.03 -40.52 -53.31
CA PHE A 493 -11.41 -41.04 -53.21
C PHE A 493 -12.31 -40.14 -52.32
N VAL A 494 -13.60 -40.41 -52.42
CA VAL A 494 -14.65 -39.81 -51.55
C VAL A 494 -15.60 -40.98 -51.20
N ASN A 495 -16.14 -40.93 -49.95
CA ASN A 495 -17.06 -41.94 -49.40
C ASN A 495 -16.45 -43.35 -49.34
N ALA A 496 -15.21 -43.43 -48.94
CA ALA A 496 -14.48 -44.69 -48.81
C ALA A 496 -13.31 -44.56 -47.85
N TRP A 497 -12.57 -45.63 -47.63
CA TRP A 497 -11.37 -45.71 -46.85
C TRP A 497 -10.27 -46.50 -47.55
N LEU A 498 -9.01 -46.25 -47.13
CA LEU A 498 -7.81 -46.99 -47.57
C LEU A 498 -6.93 -47.25 -46.35
N GLY A 499 -6.82 -48.49 -45.92
CA GLY A 499 -5.83 -48.93 -44.96
C GLY A 499 -4.45 -48.96 -45.58
N LEU A 500 -3.43 -48.48 -44.89
CA LEU A 500 -2.03 -48.47 -45.34
C LEU A 500 -1.15 -49.07 -44.26
N ASP A 501 -0.49 -50.16 -44.56
CA ASP A 501 0.57 -50.78 -43.80
C ASP A 501 1.92 -50.33 -44.37
N MET A 502 2.68 -49.55 -43.61
CA MET A 502 3.92 -48.95 -44.06
C MET A 502 5.09 -49.52 -43.29
N THR A 503 6.03 -50.11 -44.02
CA THR A 503 7.26 -50.71 -43.48
C THR A 503 8.48 -50.01 -44.06
N MET A 504 9.21 -49.29 -43.22
CA MET A 504 10.50 -48.69 -43.56
C MET A 504 11.61 -49.73 -43.32
N VAL A 505 12.35 -50.08 -44.34
CA VAL A 505 13.39 -51.13 -44.28
C VAL A 505 14.76 -50.53 -44.50
N ASN A 506 15.68 -50.80 -43.59
CA ASN A 506 17.09 -50.48 -43.77
C ASN A 506 17.78 -51.63 -44.53
N GLU A 507 18.21 -51.37 -45.77
CA GLU A 507 18.83 -52.39 -46.63
C GLU A 507 20.18 -52.89 -46.11
N THR A 508 20.87 -52.08 -45.29
CA THR A 508 22.21 -52.43 -44.78
C THR A 508 22.13 -53.36 -43.58
N THR A 509 21.16 -53.10 -42.68
CA THR A 509 21.06 -53.81 -41.39
C THR A 509 19.89 -54.78 -41.32
N GLY A 510 18.93 -54.69 -42.24
CA GLY A 510 17.67 -55.45 -42.21
C GLY A 510 16.71 -54.99 -41.13
N ALA A 511 16.99 -53.87 -40.43
CA ALA A 511 16.08 -53.32 -39.42
C ALA A 511 14.82 -52.72 -40.07
N VAL A 512 13.68 -52.93 -39.42
CA VAL A 512 12.36 -52.51 -39.93
C VAL A 512 11.64 -51.65 -38.91
N TRP A 513 10.89 -50.68 -39.40
CA TRP A 513 9.98 -49.82 -38.62
C TRP A 513 8.62 -49.90 -39.29
N GLU A 514 7.62 -50.34 -38.58
CA GLU A 514 6.27 -50.59 -39.10
C GLU A 514 5.27 -49.61 -38.53
N SER A 515 4.28 -49.24 -39.33
CA SER A 515 3.14 -48.45 -38.88
C SER A 515 1.94 -48.67 -39.78
N GLN A 516 0.78 -48.70 -39.15
CA GLN A 516 -0.52 -48.84 -39.80
C GLN A 516 -1.29 -47.53 -39.74
N ARG A 517 -1.91 -47.14 -40.84
CA ARG A 517 -2.77 -45.98 -40.96
C ARG A 517 -4.00 -46.28 -41.77
N GLU A 518 -5.07 -45.53 -41.54
CA GLU A 518 -6.26 -45.53 -42.34
C GLU A 518 -6.57 -44.11 -42.81
N ILE A 519 -6.74 -43.93 -44.09
CA ILE A 519 -7.23 -42.69 -44.66
C ILE A 519 -8.71 -42.93 -44.98
N SER A 520 -9.59 -42.13 -44.42
CA SER A 520 -11.02 -42.19 -44.67
C SER A 520 -11.58 -40.82 -44.91
N TYR A 521 -12.43 -40.69 -45.92
CA TYR A 521 -13.10 -39.41 -46.20
C TYR A 521 -14.51 -39.67 -46.71
N TYR A 522 -15.47 -39.17 -45.97
CA TYR A 522 -16.90 -39.26 -46.28
C TYR A 522 -17.48 -37.87 -46.44
N ALA A 523 -18.34 -37.65 -47.39
CA ALA A 523 -19.03 -36.41 -47.62
C ALA A 523 -20.43 -36.65 -48.16
N GLY A 524 -21.38 -35.87 -47.70
CA GLY A 524 -22.78 -35.98 -48.09
C GLY A 524 -23.55 -34.71 -47.90
N SER A 525 -24.82 -34.75 -48.19
CA SER A 525 -25.76 -33.68 -47.93
C SER A 525 -27.06 -34.27 -47.39
N ASP A 526 -27.58 -33.69 -46.33
CA ASP A 526 -28.85 -34.06 -45.72
C ASP A 526 -29.76 -32.84 -45.54
N SER A 527 -30.81 -32.97 -44.73
CA SER A 527 -31.77 -31.90 -44.46
C SER A 527 -31.15 -30.70 -43.73
N ASP A 528 -30.04 -30.88 -43.03
CA ASP A 528 -29.36 -29.88 -42.23
C ASP A 528 -28.19 -29.21 -42.98
N GLY A 529 -27.88 -29.70 -44.20
CA GLY A 529 -26.85 -29.14 -45.07
C GLY A 529 -25.82 -30.15 -45.56
N SER A 530 -24.71 -29.64 -46.12
CA SER A 530 -23.59 -30.49 -46.56
C SER A 530 -22.66 -30.77 -45.38
N TRP A 531 -22.25 -32.04 -45.27
CA TRP A 531 -21.32 -32.48 -44.22
C TRP A 531 -20.14 -33.23 -44.83
N SER A 532 -19.02 -33.25 -44.11
CA SER A 532 -17.87 -34.09 -44.42
C SER A 532 -17.21 -34.59 -43.13
N GLU A 533 -16.70 -35.83 -43.19
CA GLU A 533 -16.03 -36.50 -42.06
C GLU A 533 -14.75 -37.17 -42.56
N GLY A 534 -13.71 -37.15 -41.70
CA GLY A 534 -12.40 -37.71 -42.05
C GLY A 534 -11.48 -36.73 -42.80
N SER A 535 -10.40 -37.25 -43.35
CA SER A 535 -9.39 -36.49 -44.12
C SER A 535 -8.92 -37.33 -45.31
N LYS A 536 -8.62 -36.65 -46.42
CA LYS A 536 -7.93 -37.26 -47.57
C LYS A 536 -6.42 -37.32 -47.40
N ASP A 537 -5.91 -36.61 -46.40
CA ASP A 537 -4.48 -36.52 -46.09
C ASP A 537 -4.20 -37.17 -44.73
N ASP A 538 -3.17 -37.99 -44.68
CA ASP A 538 -2.62 -38.56 -43.45
C ASP A 538 -1.10 -38.49 -43.49
N ASP A 539 -0.47 -38.31 -42.35
CA ASP A 539 0.98 -38.33 -42.24
C ASP A 539 1.48 -39.12 -41.03
N ILE A 540 2.63 -39.75 -41.23
CA ILE A 540 3.33 -40.46 -40.17
C ILE A 540 4.78 -40.04 -40.07
N VAL A 541 5.30 -40.06 -38.84
CA VAL A 541 6.69 -39.72 -38.54
C VAL A 541 7.45 -40.96 -38.06
N PHE A 542 8.46 -41.37 -38.83
CA PHE A 542 9.45 -42.35 -38.41
C PHE A 542 10.64 -41.58 -37.80
N ALA A 543 10.80 -41.68 -36.47
CA ALA A 543 11.81 -40.96 -35.74
C ALA A 543 13.07 -41.80 -35.50
N ASP A 544 14.21 -41.13 -35.34
CA ASP A 544 15.51 -41.71 -34.96
C ASP A 544 16.00 -42.83 -35.86
N LEU A 545 15.79 -42.66 -37.17
CA LEU A 545 16.31 -43.62 -38.16
C LEU A 545 17.84 -43.45 -38.27
N PRO A 546 18.65 -44.51 -38.04
CA PRO A 546 20.10 -44.45 -38.19
C PRO A 546 20.53 -44.20 -39.65
N PRO A 547 21.78 -43.75 -39.90
CA PRO A 547 22.27 -43.59 -41.26
C PRO A 547 22.28 -44.93 -42.00
N GLY A 548 21.94 -44.91 -43.29
CA GLY A 548 21.85 -46.11 -44.12
C GLY A 548 21.02 -45.89 -45.37
N THR A 549 20.92 -46.92 -46.21
CA THR A 549 20.02 -46.94 -47.37
C THR A 549 18.71 -47.59 -47.00
N TYR A 550 17.61 -46.91 -47.34
CA TYR A 550 16.26 -47.30 -46.96
C TYR A 550 15.36 -47.41 -48.19
N HIS A 551 14.36 -48.28 -48.12
CA HIS A 551 13.19 -48.22 -48.94
C HIS A 551 11.94 -48.35 -48.08
N LEU A 552 10.83 -47.83 -48.60
CA LEU A 552 9.53 -47.89 -47.96
C LEU A 552 8.65 -48.90 -48.72
N VAL A 553 8.21 -49.92 -48.02
CA VAL A 553 7.19 -50.84 -48.50
C VAL A 553 5.83 -50.38 -47.99
N ILE A 554 4.83 -50.26 -48.86
CA ILE A 554 3.51 -49.80 -48.49
C ILE A 554 2.51 -50.83 -49.02
N GLU A 555 1.77 -51.44 -48.13
CA GLU A 555 0.67 -52.33 -48.46
C GLU A 555 -0.64 -51.60 -48.23
N GLY A 556 -1.50 -51.54 -49.26
CA GLY A 556 -2.76 -50.81 -49.18
C GLY A 556 -3.93 -51.77 -49.29
N GLU A 557 -4.88 -51.63 -48.37
CA GLU A 557 -6.16 -52.35 -48.42
C GLU A 557 -7.27 -51.32 -48.69
N PRO A 558 -7.71 -51.17 -49.93
CA PRO A 558 -8.83 -50.32 -50.31
C PRO A 558 -10.17 -50.90 -49.88
N ALA A 559 -11.11 -50.02 -49.52
CA ALA A 559 -12.48 -50.38 -49.22
C ALA A 559 -13.07 -51.28 -50.36
N PRO A 560 -13.98 -52.23 -50.07
CA PRO A 560 -14.57 -53.11 -51.06
C PRO A 560 -15.15 -52.36 -52.26
N GLU A 561 -15.76 -51.21 -52.06
CA GLU A 561 -16.36 -50.35 -53.09
C GLU A 561 -15.29 -49.83 -54.07
N LEU A 562 -14.15 -49.43 -53.55
CA LEU A 562 -13.00 -48.95 -54.33
C LEU A 562 -12.37 -50.08 -55.12
N SER A 563 -12.28 -51.28 -54.54
CA SER A 563 -11.79 -52.47 -55.20
C SER A 563 -12.70 -52.90 -56.37
N ALA A 564 -14.01 -52.80 -56.17
CA ALA A 564 -15.04 -53.14 -57.19
C ALA A 564 -15.06 -52.09 -58.32
N SER A 565 -14.71 -50.83 -58.08
CA SER A 565 -14.68 -49.75 -59.08
C SER A 565 -13.36 -49.64 -59.86
N GLY A 566 -12.47 -50.63 -59.71
CA GLY A 566 -11.18 -50.66 -60.43
C GLY A 566 -9.96 -50.13 -59.61
N GLY A 567 -10.18 -49.76 -58.36
CA GLY A 567 -9.13 -49.33 -57.45
C GLY A 567 -9.12 -47.84 -57.18
N THR A 568 -8.13 -47.42 -56.40
CA THR A 568 -7.91 -46.01 -56.05
C THR A 568 -6.43 -45.62 -56.16
N THR A 569 -6.15 -44.36 -56.16
CA THR A 569 -4.77 -43.81 -56.10
C THR A 569 -4.52 -43.05 -54.82
N ALA A 570 -3.33 -43.24 -54.31
CA ALA A 570 -2.82 -42.37 -53.23
C ALA A 570 -1.40 -41.89 -53.60
N ARG A 571 -1.15 -40.62 -53.34
CA ARG A 571 0.19 -40.05 -53.47
C ARG A 571 0.91 -40.19 -52.15
N THR A 572 2.04 -40.92 -52.20
CA THR A 572 2.91 -41.07 -51.03
C THR A 572 4.21 -40.30 -51.25
N ARG A 573 4.52 -39.43 -50.29
CA ARG A 573 5.69 -38.58 -50.33
C ARG A 573 6.51 -38.81 -49.08
N VAL A 574 7.77 -39.16 -49.22
CA VAL A 574 8.75 -39.29 -48.13
C VAL A 574 9.61 -38.05 -48.09
N ARG A 575 9.60 -37.35 -46.95
CA ARG A 575 10.39 -36.13 -46.73
C ARG A 575 11.21 -36.23 -45.45
N ARG A 576 12.36 -35.56 -45.40
CA ARG A 576 13.02 -35.34 -44.11
C ARG A 576 12.15 -34.42 -43.29
N SER A 577 11.83 -34.85 -42.07
CA SER A 577 11.10 -34.02 -41.11
C SER A 577 12.10 -33.15 -40.34
N GLY A 578 11.72 -31.91 -40.22
CA GLY A 578 12.43 -30.96 -39.36
C GLY A 578 12.08 -31.08 -37.88
N ALA A 579 12.39 -30.05 -37.15
CA ALA A 579 11.99 -29.93 -35.74
C ALA A 579 10.48 -29.99 -35.61
N LEU A 580 9.96 -30.93 -34.82
CA LEU A 580 8.52 -31.09 -34.58
C LEU A 580 7.99 -30.00 -33.65
N TRP A 581 6.86 -29.44 -34.01
CA TRP A 581 6.15 -28.46 -33.17
C TRP A 581 5.82 -29.00 -31.77
N SER A 582 5.57 -30.30 -31.64
CA SER A 582 5.32 -30.97 -30.37
C SER A 582 6.49 -30.78 -29.37
N ASN A 583 7.72 -30.84 -29.85
CA ASN A 583 8.93 -30.64 -29.02
C ASN A 583 9.03 -29.21 -28.53
N PHE A 584 8.71 -28.24 -29.39
CA PHE A 584 8.67 -26.82 -28.99
C PHE A 584 7.55 -26.58 -27.97
N LEU A 585 6.34 -27.10 -28.18
CA LEU A 585 5.20 -26.95 -27.27
C LEU A 585 5.47 -27.60 -25.92
N LEU A 586 6.10 -28.78 -25.91
CA LEU A 586 6.54 -29.44 -24.67
C LEU A 586 7.55 -28.57 -23.89
N LEU A 587 8.58 -28.06 -24.58
CA LEU A 587 9.57 -27.17 -23.98
C LEU A 587 8.93 -25.88 -23.45
N ALA A 588 8.05 -25.25 -24.25
CA ALA A 588 7.33 -24.05 -23.84
C ALA A 588 6.44 -24.30 -22.61
N GLY A 589 5.75 -25.43 -22.56
CA GLY A 589 4.96 -25.87 -21.40
C GLY A 589 5.80 -26.06 -20.14
N LEU A 590 6.95 -26.72 -20.25
CA LEU A 590 7.88 -26.90 -19.15
C LEU A 590 8.44 -25.54 -18.64
N LEU A 591 8.83 -24.65 -19.56
CA LEU A 591 9.27 -23.30 -19.21
C LEU A 591 8.18 -22.46 -18.54
N ALA A 592 6.90 -22.65 -18.92
CA ALA A 592 5.76 -21.93 -18.37
C ALA A 592 5.35 -22.42 -16.96
N ALA A 593 5.72 -23.62 -16.56
CA ALA A 593 5.27 -24.24 -15.31
C ALA A 593 5.61 -23.37 -14.07
N PHE A 594 6.82 -22.87 -13.98
CA PHE A 594 7.27 -22.05 -12.83
C PHE A 594 6.63 -20.64 -12.81
N PRO A 595 6.57 -19.88 -13.92
CA PRO A 595 5.78 -18.64 -13.99
C PRO A 595 4.31 -18.82 -13.63
N ILE A 596 3.66 -19.89 -14.11
CA ILE A 596 2.27 -20.21 -13.77
C ILE A 596 2.13 -20.47 -12.27
N TRP A 597 3.00 -21.28 -11.69
CA TRP A 597 3.01 -21.53 -10.24
C TRP A 597 3.18 -20.23 -9.42
N THR A 598 4.11 -19.36 -9.81
CA THR A 598 4.29 -18.06 -9.14
C THR A 598 3.10 -17.14 -9.32
N ALA A 599 2.42 -17.17 -10.49
CA ALA A 599 1.19 -16.43 -10.74
C ALA A 599 0.06 -16.89 -9.81
N ILE A 600 -0.12 -18.20 -9.67
CA ILE A 600 -1.12 -18.80 -8.76
C ILE A 600 -0.85 -18.38 -7.31
N ARG A 601 0.41 -18.46 -6.87
CA ARG A 601 0.79 -18.06 -5.49
C ARG A 601 0.54 -16.57 -5.25
N ARG A 602 0.92 -15.72 -6.23
CA ARG A 602 0.66 -14.28 -6.18
C ARG A 602 -0.84 -13.99 -6.11
N HIS A 603 -1.63 -14.64 -6.96
CA HIS A 603 -3.09 -14.46 -6.99
C HIS A 603 -3.74 -14.93 -5.69
N SER A 604 -3.37 -16.12 -5.20
CA SER A 604 -3.88 -16.68 -3.93
C SER A 604 -3.58 -15.77 -2.74
N PHE A 605 -2.40 -15.11 -2.72
CA PHE A 605 -2.05 -14.15 -1.68
C PHE A 605 -2.97 -12.92 -1.72
N GLU A 606 -3.20 -12.35 -2.91
CA GLU A 606 -4.10 -11.21 -3.07
C GLU A 606 -5.56 -11.58 -2.74
N THR A 607 -6.01 -12.76 -3.14
CA THR A 607 -7.34 -13.25 -2.77
C THR A 607 -7.50 -13.31 -1.24
N LYS A 608 -6.53 -13.87 -0.53
CA LYS A 608 -6.56 -13.93 0.93
C LYS A 608 -6.59 -12.55 1.56
N ARG A 609 -5.80 -11.59 1.05
CA ARG A 609 -5.83 -10.19 1.50
C ARG A 609 -7.24 -9.61 1.43
N TRP A 610 -7.88 -9.72 0.26
CA TRP A 610 -9.18 -9.10 0.01
C TRP A 610 -10.35 -9.87 0.66
N MET A 611 -10.17 -11.10 1.10
CA MET A 611 -11.18 -11.83 1.88
C MET A 611 -11.44 -11.21 3.26
N GLU A 612 -10.43 -10.55 3.83
CA GLU A 612 -10.52 -9.84 5.12
C GLU A 612 -11.02 -8.39 4.98
N SER A 613 -11.47 -7.99 3.79
CA SER A 613 -11.93 -6.62 3.51
C SER A 613 -13.45 -6.54 3.37
N ASP A 614 -13.99 -5.32 3.39
CA ASP A 614 -15.41 -5.05 3.04
C ASP A 614 -15.74 -5.36 1.57
N HIS A 615 -14.74 -5.73 0.76
CA HIS A 615 -14.85 -6.01 -0.67
C HIS A 615 -14.30 -7.41 -1.04
N PRO A 616 -14.79 -8.49 -0.41
CA PRO A 616 -14.28 -9.82 -0.69
C PRO A 616 -14.50 -10.19 -2.16
N PRO A 617 -13.58 -10.94 -2.78
CA PRO A 617 -13.76 -11.47 -4.12
C PRO A 617 -15.05 -12.32 -4.16
N LYS A 618 -15.86 -12.15 -5.22
CA LYS A 618 -17.03 -13.00 -5.40
C LYS A 618 -16.57 -14.46 -5.47
N SER A 619 -17.21 -15.32 -4.68
CA SER A 619 -17.01 -16.76 -4.78
C SER A 619 -17.48 -17.20 -6.18
N SER A 620 -16.71 -18.07 -6.84
CA SER A 620 -17.04 -18.61 -8.17
C SER A 620 -18.24 -19.59 -8.15
N ASP A 621 -18.92 -19.70 -7.00
CA ASP A 621 -20.03 -20.65 -6.77
C ASP A 621 -21.39 -19.94 -6.67
N SER A 622 -21.67 -18.94 -7.53
CA SER A 622 -23.02 -18.39 -7.67
C SER A 622 -23.42 -18.31 -9.12
#